data_cfdc27dfc56861c3ced228a56736a5d0
#
_entry.id   cfdc27dfc56861c3ced228a56736a5d0
#
_cell.length_a   1.000
_cell.length_b   1.000
_cell.length_c   1.000
_cell.angle_alpha   90.00
_cell.angle_beta   90.00
_cell.angle_gamma   90.00
#
_symmetry.space_group_name_H-M   'P 1'
#
loop_
_entity.id
_entity.type
_entity.pdbx_description
1 polymer ?
#
loop_
_entity_poly.entity_id
_entity_poly.type
_entity_poly.pdbx_seq_one_letter_code
_entity_poly.pdbx_strand_id
1 'polypeptide(L)'
;MSRTSARNIKKSAAKRLFLDGVINPLLRIGSQSRNTFAATHYVPRFESLDRSQLEWAYQGSWICSLAVDIIAEDMTREGIDIKSENPKVVDRLNADLDDWRVWDSIADAIKWARLYGGSVAVMMIDGQDMSQPLAEVRKGAFRGLYVLDRWQIQPSSELVQALGPDFGKPEYYEVLQKEVGVNIPGNRIHHSRVIRLDGRRLPFNLRQAYQGWGASILEAVIPQVQMFDLATQGAAQLISKSYLRYYKVQGLRDILTNSLARDGFLKQMDYMREFQGIEGLTIGDSTDEFQTMQYSFTGIPDILLQFGQQISGAIGVPLVRLFGQSPAGFNSTGESDLRIYYDNVKHDQDSDLRPGLKRLLRVMYESAFGSAPDADFGFEFKSLWQMTNEQKSQAAQGLAGSIIQALQAGAIPTSVAMKELRKLSDTIGLFGSISDEDIDAAEEADNGMMPPEAKLMEDPLNAKPESVPGANQNGAAVGVVPKAPQAGGPTGGPNRP
;
A
#
# COMPACT_ATOMS: atom_id res chain seq x y z
N MET A 1 -13.57 58.55 -10.37
CA MET A 1 -13.31 57.19 -9.84
C MET A 1 -13.74 56.19 -10.92
N SER A 2 -12.76 55.49 -11.52
CA SER A 2 -12.99 54.75 -12.74
C SER A 2 -13.74 53.40 -12.45
N ARG A 3 -14.56 52.98 -13.44
CA ARG A 3 -15.29 51.68 -13.39
C ARG A 3 -14.40 50.45 -13.11
N THR A 4 -13.11 50.57 -13.30
CA THR A 4 -12.10 49.56 -13.06
C THR A 4 -11.85 49.32 -11.57
N SER A 5 -11.89 50.37 -10.73
CA SER A 5 -11.69 50.27 -9.26
C SER A 5 -12.86 49.53 -8.60
N ALA A 6 -14.10 49.81 -9.02
CA ALA A 6 -15.29 49.14 -8.47
C ALA A 6 -15.37 47.64 -8.83
N ARG A 7 -14.82 47.28 -10.02
CA ARG A 7 -14.78 45.86 -10.46
C ARG A 7 -13.73 45.03 -9.72
N ASN A 8 -12.60 45.64 -9.33
CA ASN A 8 -11.57 45.01 -8.54
C ASN A 8 -11.97 44.82 -7.07
N ILE A 9 -12.73 45.79 -6.54
CA ILE A 9 -13.28 45.66 -5.15
C ILE A 9 -14.32 44.55 -5.11
N LYS A 10 -15.21 44.42 -6.09
CA LYS A 10 -16.18 43.32 -6.18
C LYS A 10 -15.50 41.94 -6.36
N LYS A 11 -14.43 41.83 -7.14
CA LYS A 11 -13.66 40.58 -7.27
C LYS A 11 -12.92 40.21 -6.01
N SER A 12 -12.38 41.18 -5.26
CA SER A 12 -11.75 40.96 -3.96
C SER A 12 -12.76 40.55 -2.88
N ALA A 13 -13.95 41.17 -2.87
CA ALA A 13 -15.03 40.80 -1.95
C ALA A 13 -15.61 39.40 -2.27
N ALA A 14 -15.80 39.06 -3.54
CA ALA A 14 -16.24 37.72 -3.95
C ALA A 14 -15.21 36.63 -3.61
N LYS A 15 -13.91 36.91 -3.75
CA LYS A 15 -12.85 36.00 -3.33
C LYS A 15 -12.81 35.81 -1.80
N ARG A 16 -13.12 36.84 -1.03
CA ARG A 16 -13.25 36.73 0.45
C ARG A 16 -14.48 35.96 0.88
N LEU A 17 -15.62 36.11 0.21
CA LEU A 17 -16.85 35.38 0.53
C LEU A 17 -16.72 33.88 0.26
N PHE A 18 -15.98 33.45 -0.75
CA PHE A 18 -15.75 32.04 -1.04
C PHE A 18 -14.80 31.37 -0.03
N LEU A 19 -13.88 32.13 0.54
CA LEU A 19 -12.97 31.67 1.60
C LEU A 19 -13.64 31.64 3.00
N ASP A 20 -14.59 32.54 3.26
CA ASP A 20 -15.25 32.63 4.56
C ASP A 20 -16.24 31.48 4.85
N GLY A 21 -16.77 30.82 3.81
CA GLY A 21 -17.71 29.72 3.97
C GLY A 21 -17.10 28.40 4.47
N VAL A 22 -15.76 28.27 4.46
CA VAL A 22 -15.05 27.05 4.88
C VAL A 22 -14.29 27.22 6.19
N ILE A 23 -14.28 28.42 6.77
CA ILE A 23 -13.58 28.74 8.02
C ILE A 23 -14.52 28.44 9.19
N ASN A 24 -14.14 27.51 10.07
CA ASN A 24 -14.88 27.25 11.31
C ASN A 24 -14.86 28.50 12.21
N PRO A 25 -16.01 29.20 12.43
CA PRO A 25 -16.05 30.44 13.21
C PRO A 25 -15.72 30.24 14.69
N LEU A 26 -15.86 29.02 15.22
CA LEU A 26 -15.55 28.68 16.61
C LEU A 26 -14.04 28.70 16.92
N LEU A 27 -13.19 28.54 15.90
CA LEU A 27 -11.73 28.61 16.06
C LEU A 27 -11.19 30.05 16.07
N ARG A 28 -12.05 31.04 15.81
CA ARG A 28 -11.69 32.48 15.82
C ARG A 28 -11.87 33.13 17.19
N ILE A 29 -12.47 32.45 18.17
CA ILE A 29 -12.70 33.02 19.52
C ILE A 29 -11.34 33.14 20.23
N GLY A 30 -10.87 34.36 20.40
CA GLY A 30 -9.63 34.69 21.14
C GLY A 30 -8.36 34.78 20.32
N SER A 31 -8.41 34.72 18.98
CA SER A 31 -7.24 34.79 18.14
C SER A 31 -7.19 36.02 17.26
N GLN A 32 -6.43 37.02 17.65
CA GLN A 32 -5.91 37.98 16.68
C GLN A 32 -4.70 37.30 15.96
N SER A 33 -4.87 37.03 14.69
CA SER A 33 -3.92 36.92 13.56
C SER A 33 -2.61 36.14 13.68
N ARG A 34 -2.18 35.65 14.82
CA ARG A 34 -0.89 34.94 14.99
C ARG A 34 -0.97 33.58 15.69
N ASN A 35 -2.15 33.05 15.88
CA ASN A 35 -2.30 31.71 16.43
C ASN A 35 -2.11 30.69 15.31
N THR A 36 -0.91 30.16 15.19
CA THR A 36 -0.53 29.08 14.25
C THR A 36 -1.41 27.83 14.41
N PHE A 37 -2.09 27.67 15.56
CA PHE A 37 -2.97 26.54 15.86
C PHE A 37 -4.45 26.79 15.47
N ALA A 38 -4.83 28.00 15.07
CA ALA A 38 -6.19 28.32 14.68
C ALA A 38 -6.57 27.83 13.26
N ALA A 39 -5.69 27.16 12.59
CA ALA A 39 -5.79 26.89 11.17
C ALA A 39 -6.01 25.42 10.83
N THR A 40 -7.06 24.81 11.37
CA THR A 40 -7.64 23.65 10.69
C THR A 40 -8.48 24.15 9.50
N HIS A 41 -7.81 24.63 8.46
CA HIS A 41 -8.48 25.10 7.26
C HIS A 41 -8.42 24.00 6.22
N TYR A 42 -9.56 23.38 5.92
CA TYR A 42 -9.73 22.62 4.69
C TYR A 42 -9.84 23.62 3.52
N VAL A 43 -8.72 24.19 3.12
CA VAL A 43 -8.70 25.02 1.92
C VAL A 43 -8.55 24.09 0.72
N PRO A 44 -9.52 24.01 -0.20
CA PRO A 44 -9.36 23.26 -1.42
C PRO A 44 -8.15 23.83 -2.19
N ARG A 45 -7.13 23.02 -2.38
CA ARG A 45 -6.00 23.36 -3.25
C ARG A 45 -6.40 22.97 -4.67
N PHE A 46 -6.46 23.94 -5.55
CA PHE A 46 -6.69 23.73 -6.99
C PHE A 46 -5.40 23.60 -7.78
N GLU A 47 -4.26 23.71 -7.12
CA GLU A 47 -2.93 23.58 -7.67
C GLU A 47 -2.16 22.53 -6.87
N SER A 48 -1.43 21.65 -7.57
CA SER A 48 -0.52 20.72 -6.92
C SER A 48 0.67 21.48 -6.33
N LEU A 49 1.31 20.87 -5.34
CA LEU A 49 2.61 21.35 -4.89
C LEU A 49 3.62 21.27 -6.05
N ASP A 50 4.53 22.25 -6.09
CA ASP A 50 5.61 22.26 -7.06
C ASP A 50 6.55 21.07 -6.88
N ARG A 51 7.18 20.65 -7.98
CA ARG A 51 8.17 19.55 -7.97
C ARG A 51 9.21 19.74 -6.88
N SER A 52 9.81 20.93 -6.78
CA SER A 52 10.84 21.24 -5.78
C SER A 52 10.34 21.10 -4.36
N GLN A 53 9.10 21.48 -4.07
CA GLN A 53 8.52 21.35 -2.73
C GLN A 53 8.31 19.88 -2.33
N LEU A 54 7.90 19.05 -3.29
CA LEU A 54 7.72 17.61 -3.09
C LEU A 54 9.08 16.92 -2.88
N GLU A 55 10.09 17.26 -3.68
CA GLU A 55 11.45 16.74 -3.56
C GLU A 55 12.10 17.14 -2.24
N TRP A 56 11.92 18.40 -1.80
CA TRP A 56 12.43 18.85 -0.50
C TRP A 56 11.73 18.14 0.66
N ALA A 57 10.42 17.92 0.59
CA ALA A 57 9.71 17.15 1.61
C ALA A 57 10.19 15.70 1.66
N TYR A 58 10.38 15.07 0.50
CA TYR A 58 10.87 13.71 0.37
C TYR A 58 12.30 13.56 0.91
N GLN A 59 13.20 14.51 0.58
CA GLN A 59 14.58 14.49 1.03
C GLN A 59 14.73 14.94 2.50
N GLY A 60 13.94 15.91 2.94
CA GLY A 60 14.09 16.55 4.24
C GLY A 60 13.42 15.81 5.39
N SER A 61 12.40 14.98 5.11
CA SER A 61 11.66 14.25 6.14
C SER A 61 11.66 12.75 5.85
N TRP A 62 12.25 11.98 6.75
CA TRP A 62 12.25 10.51 6.65
C TRP A 62 10.84 9.91 6.65
N ILE A 63 9.87 10.56 7.32
CA ILE A 63 8.46 10.13 7.29
C ILE A 63 7.88 10.31 5.89
N CYS A 64 8.21 11.43 5.22
CA CYS A 64 7.75 11.68 3.85
C CYS A 64 8.36 10.70 2.85
N SER A 65 9.64 10.34 2.99
CA SER A 65 10.25 9.31 2.14
C SER A 65 9.61 7.94 2.37
N LEU A 66 9.42 7.53 3.62
CA LEU A 66 8.73 6.27 3.93
C LEU A 66 7.28 6.24 3.45
N ALA A 67 6.56 7.37 3.50
CA ALA A 67 5.19 7.47 2.97
C ALA A 67 5.13 7.19 1.46
N VAL A 68 6.19 7.51 0.73
CA VAL A 68 6.30 7.23 -0.71
C VAL A 68 6.76 5.79 -0.94
N ASP A 69 7.81 5.36 -0.25
CA ASP A 69 8.58 4.15 -0.60
C ASP A 69 7.94 2.86 -0.11
N ILE A 70 7.42 2.81 1.13
CA ILE A 70 6.97 1.56 1.76
C ILE A 70 5.94 0.82 0.92
N ILE A 71 4.88 1.50 0.45
CA ILE A 71 3.82 0.84 -0.30
C ILE A 71 4.33 0.37 -1.67
N ALA A 72 5.20 1.16 -2.32
CA ALA A 72 5.80 0.79 -3.59
C ALA A 72 6.66 -0.48 -3.47
N GLU A 73 7.48 -0.54 -2.42
CA GLU A 73 8.31 -1.69 -2.11
C GLU A 73 7.47 -2.91 -1.75
N ASP A 74 6.44 -2.75 -0.90
CA ASP A 74 5.57 -3.85 -0.53
C ASP A 74 4.74 -4.37 -1.71
N MET A 75 4.35 -3.51 -2.68
CA MET A 75 3.64 -3.94 -3.89
C MET A 75 4.51 -4.78 -4.85
N THR A 76 5.83 -4.63 -4.79
CA THR A 76 6.75 -5.23 -5.81
C THR A 76 7.69 -6.30 -5.25
N ARG A 77 7.93 -6.34 -3.94
CA ARG A 77 8.97 -7.18 -3.32
C ARG A 77 8.80 -8.68 -3.53
N GLU A 78 7.56 -9.19 -3.52
CA GLU A 78 7.30 -10.63 -3.65
C GLU A 78 7.12 -11.06 -5.11
N GLY A 79 6.86 -10.10 -6.01
CA GLY A 79 6.64 -10.37 -7.42
C GLY A 79 5.34 -11.13 -7.70
N ILE A 80 5.38 -11.92 -8.75
CA ILE A 80 4.22 -12.70 -9.25
C ILE A 80 4.56 -14.18 -9.36
N ASP A 81 3.50 -14.97 -9.40
CA ASP A 81 3.53 -16.38 -9.77
C ASP A 81 2.90 -16.52 -11.17
N ILE A 82 3.72 -16.88 -12.16
CA ILE A 82 3.31 -17.03 -13.56
C ILE A 82 2.69 -18.41 -13.73
N LYS A 83 1.46 -18.45 -14.24
CA LYS A 83 0.72 -19.68 -14.53
C LYS A 83 0.82 -20.01 -16.01
N SER A 84 1.36 -21.18 -16.32
CA SER A 84 1.41 -21.77 -17.66
C SER A 84 1.59 -23.28 -17.53
N GLU A 85 1.00 -24.04 -18.43
CA GLU A 85 1.20 -25.52 -18.50
C GLU A 85 2.66 -25.88 -18.84
N ASN A 86 3.41 -24.97 -19.48
CA ASN A 86 4.79 -25.21 -19.87
C ASN A 86 5.78 -24.59 -18.88
N PRO A 87 6.51 -25.37 -18.06
CA PRO A 87 7.47 -24.86 -17.09
C PRO A 87 8.59 -23.99 -17.73
N LYS A 88 9.00 -24.30 -18.96
CA LYS A 88 10.03 -23.51 -19.67
C LYS A 88 9.59 -22.07 -19.95
N VAL A 89 8.28 -21.84 -20.08
CA VAL A 89 7.72 -20.48 -20.25
C VAL A 89 7.86 -19.71 -18.96
N VAL A 90 7.55 -20.34 -17.83
CA VAL A 90 7.65 -19.75 -16.50
C VAL A 90 9.10 -19.38 -16.20
N ASP A 91 10.04 -20.31 -16.38
CA ASP A 91 11.46 -20.08 -16.12
C ASP A 91 12.03 -18.96 -17.00
N ARG A 92 11.68 -18.97 -18.30
CA ARG A 92 12.17 -17.96 -19.23
C ARG A 92 11.64 -16.56 -18.89
N LEU A 93 10.35 -16.44 -18.59
CA LEU A 93 9.76 -15.14 -18.25
C LEU A 93 10.26 -14.60 -16.89
N ASN A 94 10.48 -15.48 -15.91
CA ASN A 94 11.09 -15.06 -14.64
C ASN A 94 12.52 -14.54 -14.87
N ALA A 95 13.33 -15.24 -15.69
CA ALA A 95 14.67 -14.77 -16.06
C ALA A 95 14.61 -13.41 -16.79
N ASP A 96 13.67 -13.23 -17.73
CA ASP A 96 13.51 -11.97 -18.45
C ASP A 96 13.03 -10.83 -17.52
N LEU A 97 12.20 -11.12 -16.50
CA LEU A 97 11.79 -10.13 -15.48
C LEU A 97 13.00 -9.64 -14.67
N ASP A 98 13.92 -10.54 -14.32
CA ASP A 98 15.13 -10.23 -13.56
C ASP A 98 16.18 -9.52 -14.45
N ASP A 99 16.45 -10.04 -15.63
CA ASP A 99 17.44 -9.50 -16.57
C ASP A 99 17.13 -8.03 -16.96
N TRP A 100 15.86 -7.72 -17.19
CA TRP A 100 15.40 -6.37 -17.50
C TRP A 100 15.06 -5.50 -16.27
N ARG A 101 15.30 -6.02 -15.05
CA ARG A 101 15.00 -5.32 -13.78
C ARG A 101 13.60 -4.71 -13.77
N VAL A 102 12.63 -5.49 -14.21
CA VAL A 102 11.26 -5.01 -14.41
C VAL A 102 10.64 -4.54 -13.08
N TRP A 103 10.88 -5.29 -12.01
CA TRP A 103 10.34 -4.96 -10.69
C TRP A 103 10.90 -3.67 -10.11
N ASP A 104 12.20 -3.39 -10.32
CA ASP A 104 12.81 -2.11 -9.92
C ASP A 104 12.13 -0.94 -10.66
N SER A 105 11.94 -1.08 -11.97
CA SER A 105 11.28 -0.06 -12.79
C SER A 105 9.81 0.15 -12.39
N ILE A 106 9.08 -0.92 -12.04
CA ILE A 106 7.71 -0.81 -11.55
C ILE A 106 7.68 -0.15 -10.17
N ALA A 107 8.59 -0.51 -9.25
CA ALA A 107 8.72 0.12 -7.96
C ALA A 107 8.97 1.63 -8.09
N ASP A 108 9.90 2.03 -8.96
CA ASP A 108 10.17 3.43 -9.24
C ASP A 108 8.94 4.13 -9.82
N ALA A 109 8.23 3.49 -10.74
CA ALA A 109 7.00 4.06 -11.29
C ALA A 109 5.94 4.29 -10.21
N ILE A 110 5.75 3.36 -9.27
CA ILE A 110 4.84 3.52 -8.14
C ILE A 110 5.33 4.64 -7.20
N LYS A 111 6.64 4.67 -6.87
CA LYS A 111 7.25 5.73 -6.05
C LYS A 111 7.01 7.11 -6.65
N TRP A 112 7.27 7.29 -7.94
CA TRP A 112 7.07 8.58 -8.61
C TRP A 112 5.59 8.93 -8.76
N ALA A 113 4.71 7.95 -8.96
CA ALA A 113 3.27 8.19 -8.94
C ALA A 113 2.81 8.71 -7.57
N ARG A 114 3.29 8.11 -6.48
CA ARG A 114 2.98 8.53 -5.12
C ARG A 114 3.59 9.88 -4.75
N LEU A 115 4.84 10.13 -5.17
CA LEU A 115 5.56 11.37 -4.88
C LEU A 115 4.98 12.54 -5.67
N TYR A 116 4.83 12.40 -6.98
CA TYR A 116 4.46 13.50 -7.86
C TYR A 116 2.96 13.53 -8.23
N GLY A 117 2.23 12.47 -7.93
CA GLY A 117 0.81 12.35 -8.28
C GLY A 117 0.54 11.61 -9.58
N GLY A 118 1.58 11.20 -10.30
CA GLY A 118 1.44 10.38 -11.51
C GLY A 118 2.78 10.05 -12.16
N SER A 119 2.82 8.88 -12.77
CA SER A 119 3.95 8.38 -13.54
C SER A 119 3.48 7.46 -14.66
N VAL A 120 4.37 7.17 -15.59
CA VAL A 120 4.18 6.12 -16.59
C VAL A 120 5.44 5.29 -16.71
N ALA A 121 5.31 3.98 -16.83
CA ALA A 121 6.36 3.11 -17.27
C ALA A 121 6.14 2.78 -18.75
N VAL A 122 7.08 3.20 -19.59
CA VAL A 122 7.05 3.04 -21.04
C VAL A 122 7.72 1.74 -21.44
N MET A 123 7.02 0.90 -22.19
CA MET A 123 7.58 -0.33 -22.75
C MET A 123 8.49 -0.01 -23.93
N MET A 124 9.78 -0.26 -23.78
CA MET A 124 10.79 -0.04 -24.82
C MET A 124 10.84 -1.24 -25.75
N ILE A 125 10.44 -1.04 -27.02
CA ILE A 125 10.34 -2.12 -28.02
C ILE A 125 11.05 -1.69 -29.28
N ASP A 126 12.06 -2.47 -29.69
CA ASP A 126 12.83 -2.22 -30.89
C ASP A 126 12.00 -2.35 -32.17
N GLY A 127 12.22 -1.43 -33.11
CA GLY A 127 11.64 -1.49 -34.46
C GLY A 127 10.18 -1.08 -34.54
N GLN A 128 9.62 -0.49 -33.48
CA GLN A 128 8.27 0.06 -33.46
C GLN A 128 8.28 1.57 -33.16
N ASP A 129 7.42 2.31 -33.84
CA ASP A 129 7.19 3.73 -33.55
C ASP A 129 6.34 3.87 -32.28
N MET A 130 6.82 4.63 -31.30
CA MET A 130 6.15 4.84 -30.02
C MET A 130 4.82 5.61 -30.15
N SER A 131 4.66 6.39 -31.23
CA SER A 131 3.41 7.14 -31.49
C SER A 131 2.27 6.25 -32.01
N GLN A 132 2.58 5.04 -32.46
CA GLN A 132 1.60 4.10 -33.01
C GLN A 132 1.09 3.14 -31.92
N PRO A 133 -0.13 2.63 -32.04
CA PRO A 133 -0.63 1.56 -31.17
C PRO A 133 0.36 0.39 -31.07
N LEU A 134 0.34 -0.31 -29.94
CA LEU A 134 1.14 -1.49 -29.73
C LEU A 134 0.77 -2.57 -30.78
N ALA A 135 1.71 -2.89 -31.64
CA ALA A 135 1.61 -3.98 -32.60
C ALA A 135 2.21 -5.26 -32.05
N GLU A 136 2.11 -6.38 -32.81
CA GLU A 136 2.75 -7.63 -32.48
C GLU A 136 4.26 -7.44 -32.26
N VAL A 137 4.79 -8.03 -31.20
CA VAL A 137 6.17 -7.85 -30.79
C VAL A 137 7.03 -8.96 -31.40
N ARG A 138 8.06 -8.57 -32.13
CA ARG A 138 9.01 -9.52 -32.70
C ARG A 138 9.85 -10.16 -31.61
N LYS A 139 10.30 -11.38 -31.86
CA LYS A 139 11.19 -12.09 -30.95
C LYS A 139 12.45 -11.25 -30.64
N GLY A 140 12.73 -11.09 -29.36
CA GLY A 140 13.87 -10.33 -28.86
C GLY A 140 13.75 -8.81 -28.99
N ALA A 141 12.55 -8.25 -29.24
CA ALA A 141 12.37 -6.81 -29.43
C ALA A 141 12.15 -6.02 -28.13
N PHE A 142 11.74 -6.65 -27.05
CA PHE A 142 11.57 -5.98 -25.75
C PHE A 142 12.92 -5.60 -25.15
N ARG A 143 13.04 -4.34 -24.63
CA ARG A 143 14.28 -3.76 -24.10
C ARG A 143 14.12 -3.21 -22.67
N GLY A 144 13.06 -3.59 -21.99
CA GLY A 144 12.79 -3.12 -20.62
C GLY A 144 11.78 -2.01 -20.53
N LEU A 145 11.70 -1.41 -19.36
CA LEU A 145 10.80 -0.30 -19.03
C LEU A 145 11.62 0.98 -18.83
N TYR A 146 11.06 2.12 -19.28
CA TYR A 146 11.58 3.44 -18.96
C TYR A 146 10.53 4.23 -18.19
N VAL A 147 10.88 4.71 -17.01
CA VAL A 147 9.93 5.39 -16.12
C VAL A 147 10.02 6.90 -16.29
N LEU A 148 8.86 7.52 -16.48
CA LEU A 148 8.70 8.96 -16.58
C LEU A 148 7.69 9.45 -15.53
N ASP A 149 8.03 10.52 -14.84
CA ASP A 149 7.13 11.18 -13.91
C ASP A 149 6.23 12.22 -14.63
N ARG A 150 5.21 12.73 -13.94
CA ARG A 150 4.25 13.68 -14.50
C ARG A 150 4.85 15.01 -14.98
N TRP A 151 6.05 15.37 -14.55
CA TRP A 151 6.76 16.58 -14.96
C TRP A 151 7.54 16.39 -16.25
N GLN A 152 7.83 15.14 -16.60
CA GLN A 152 8.53 14.76 -17.82
C GLN A 152 7.57 14.43 -18.97
N ILE A 153 6.27 14.18 -18.64
CA ILE A 153 5.29 13.73 -19.63
C ILE A 153 3.92 14.37 -19.37
N GLN A 154 3.25 14.78 -20.45
CA GLN A 154 1.93 15.41 -20.38
C GLN A 154 0.89 14.56 -21.09
N PRO A 155 -0.27 14.25 -20.45
CA PRO A 155 -1.38 13.60 -21.13
C PRO A 155 -1.94 14.50 -22.22
N SER A 156 -2.22 13.95 -23.40
CA SER A 156 -2.86 14.68 -24.48
C SER A 156 -4.32 15.00 -24.15
N SER A 157 -4.87 16.02 -24.81
CA SER A 157 -6.31 16.32 -24.76
C SER A 157 -7.16 15.35 -25.59
N GLU A 158 -6.52 14.57 -26.46
CA GLU A 158 -7.15 13.53 -27.26
C GLU A 158 -7.43 12.33 -26.34
N LEU A 159 -8.71 11.92 -26.29
CA LEU A 159 -9.13 10.81 -25.42
C LEU A 159 -9.51 9.59 -26.26
N VAL A 160 -9.26 8.42 -25.72
CA VAL A 160 -9.67 7.15 -26.32
C VAL A 160 -11.20 7.10 -26.43
N GLN A 161 -11.72 7.05 -27.67
CA GLN A 161 -13.14 7.00 -27.98
C GLN A 161 -13.67 5.57 -28.12
N ALA A 162 -12.79 4.59 -28.30
CA ALA A 162 -13.18 3.18 -28.40
C ALA A 162 -13.73 2.69 -27.07
N LEU A 163 -14.91 2.08 -27.10
CA LEU A 163 -15.52 1.47 -25.91
C LEU A 163 -14.65 0.34 -25.39
N GLY A 164 -14.27 0.42 -24.13
CA GLY A 164 -13.39 -0.57 -23.50
C GLY A 164 -12.79 -0.08 -22.19
N PRO A 165 -11.83 -0.82 -21.61
CA PRO A 165 -11.23 -0.49 -20.32
C PRO A 165 -10.45 0.83 -20.32
N ASP A 166 -10.02 1.32 -21.47
CA ASP A 166 -9.26 2.55 -21.64
C ASP A 166 -10.10 3.73 -22.13
N PHE A 167 -11.44 3.54 -22.27
CA PHE A 167 -12.35 4.61 -22.68
C PHE A 167 -12.22 5.85 -21.80
N GLY A 168 -12.07 7.02 -22.44
CA GLY A 168 -11.94 8.31 -21.76
C GLY A 168 -10.57 8.56 -21.11
N LYS A 169 -9.59 7.66 -21.27
CA LYS A 169 -8.19 7.91 -20.91
C LYS A 169 -7.49 8.69 -22.02
N PRO A 170 -6.38 9.42 -21.72
CA PRO A 170 -5.58 10.08 -22.76
C PRO A 170 -5.11 9.06 -23.82
N GLU A 171 -5.26 9.40 -25.10
CA GLU A 171 -4.83 8.52 -26.18
C GLU A 171 -3.32 8.55 -26.35
N TYR A 172 -2.71 9.72 -26.12
CA TYR A 172 -1.27 9.92 -26.21
C TYR A 172 -0.71 10.60 -24.96
N TYR A 173 0.58 10.41 -24.77
CA TYR A 173 1.39 11.11 -23.80
C TYR A 173 2.50 11.85 -24.52
N GLU A 174 2.58 13.16 -24.31
CA GLU A 174 3.59 14.03 -24.93
C GLU A 174 4.81 14.12 -24.02
N VAL A 175 5.98 13.77 -24.56
CA VAL A 175 7.23 13.77 -23.79
C VAL A 175 7.84 15.16 -23.81
N LEU A 176 8.12 15.69 -22.62
CA LEU A 176 8.80 16.96 -22.45
C LEU A 176 10.32 16.73 -22.53
N GLN A 177 10.86 16.68 -23.75
CA GLN A 177 12.25 16.30 -24.05
C GLN A 177 13.31 17.04 -23.21
N LYS A 178 13.05 18.31 -22.82
CA LYS A 178 13.96 19.10 -22.00
C LYS A 178 14.12 18.58 -20.58
N GLU A 179 13.10 17.88 -20.07
CA GLU A 179 13.06 17.38 -18.70
C GLU A 179 13.52 15.93 -18.59
N VAL A 180 13.61 15.21 -19.71
CA VAL A 180 13.89 13.76 -19.69
C VAL A 180 15.40 13.46 -19.67
N GLY A 181 16.23 14.37 -20.23
CA GLY A 181 17.69 14.16 -20.28
C GLY A 181 18.15 13.08 -21.27
N VAL A 182 17.24 12.24 -21.77
CA VAL A 182 17.48 11.20 -22.77
C VAL A 182 16.58 11.45 -23.96
N ASN A 183 17.11 11.31 -25.17
CA ASN A 183 16.31 11.47 -26.39
C ASN A 183 15.42 10.24 -26.61
N ILE A 184 14.17 10.33 -26.22
CA ILE A 184 13.16 9.30 -26.49
C ILE A 184 12.70 9.48 -27.93
N PRO A 185 12.78 8.43 -28.78
CA PRO A 185 12.31 8.49 -30.15
C PRO A 185 10.81 8.87 -30.21
N GLY A 186 10.51 9.97 -30.88
CA GLY A 186 9.13 10.50 -30.96
C GLY A 186 8.77 11.40 -29.77
N ASN A 187 7.93 12.42 -30.05
CA ASN A 187 7.44 13.33 -29.01
C ASN A 187 6.15 12.83 -28.34
N ARG A 188 5.57 11.76 -28.86
CA ARG A 188 4.29 11.19 -28.41
C ARG A 188 4.41 9.70 -28.19
N ILE A 189 3.81 9.22 -27.13
CA ILE A 189 3.74 7.78 -26.79
C ILE A 189 2.25 7.39 -26.74
N HIS A 190 1.87 6.36 -27.49
CA HIS A 190 0.50 5.86 -27.47
C HIS A 190 0.18 5.14 -26.15
N HIS A 191 -1.04 5.30 -25.62
CA HIS A 191 -1.45 4.76 -24.32
C HIS A 191 -1.29 3.24 -24.19
N SER A 192 -1.37 2.49 -25.30
CA SER A 192 -1.19 1.02 -25.25
C SER A 192 0.23 0.58 -24.88
N ARG A 193 1.22 1.48 -24.99
CA ARG A 193 2.65 1.22 -24.72
C ARG A 193 3.10 1.63 -23.34
N VAL A 194 2.18 2.15 -22.53
CA VAL A 194 2.51 2.64 -21.19
C VAL A 194 1.73 1.92 -20.11
N ILE A 195 2.36 1.73 -18.98
CA ILE A 195 1.69 1.40 -17.72
C ILE A 195 1.56 2.72 -16.99
N ARG A 196 0.34 3.26 -16.93
CA ARG A 196 0.05 4.49 -16.21
C ARG A 196 -0.27 4.17 -14.75
N LEU A 197 0.39 4.88 -13.86
CA LEU A 197 0.15 4.84 -12.43
C LEU A 197 -0.22 6.25 -11.96
N ASP A 198 -1.38 6.38 -11.36
CA ASP A 198 -1.84 7.63 -10.76
C ASP A 198 -1.49 7.63 -9.27
N GLY A 199 -1.20 8.80 -8.72
CA GLY A 199 -1.09 8.98 -7.28
C GLY A 199 -2.47 8.88 -6.61
N ARG A 200 -2.71 9.69 -5.58
CA ARG A 200 -4.02 9.71 -4.93
C ARG A 200 -5.11 10.11 -5.91
N ARG A 201 -6.14 9.28 -6.06
CA ARG A 201 -7.25 9.52 -6.97
C ARG A 201 -8.02 10.77 -6.59
N LEU A 202 -8.32 11.61 -7.57
CA LEU A 202 -9.04 12.87 -7.41
C LEU A 202 -10.41 12.83 -8.08
N PRO A 203 -11.41 13.55 -7.52
CA PRO A 203 -12.67 13.84 -8.22
C PRO A 203 -12.41 14.60 -9.54
N PHE A 204 -13.35 14.50 -10.48
CA PHE A 204 -13.19 15.00 -11.84
C PHE A 204 -12.68 16.46 -11.94
N ASN A 205 -13.29 17.40 -11.21
CA ASN A 205 -12.90 18.82 -11.28
C ASN A 205 -11.48 19.07 -10.76
N LEU A 206 -11.08 18.40 -9.67
CA LEU A 206 -9.72 18.50 -9.14
C LEU A 206 -8.72 17.83 -10.09
N ARG A 207 -9.09 16.69 -10.67
CA ARG A 207 -8.25 16.00 -11.64
C ARG A 207 -7.95 16.86 -12.88
N GLN A 208 -8.92 17.66 -13.35
CA GLN A 208 -8.66 18.62 -14.42
C GLN A 208 -7.65 19.70 -14.00
N ALA A 209 -7.76 20.22 -12.78
CA ALA A 209 -6.81 21.19 -12.24
C ALA A 209 -5.39 20.61 -12.12
N TYR A 210 -5.28 19.30 -11.91
CA TYR A 210 -4.03 18.54 -11.85
C TYR A 210 -3.62 17.97 -13.23
N GLN A 211 -4.10 18.57 -14.31
CA GLN A 211 -3.75 18.19 -15.71
C GLN A 211 -4.02 16.72 -16.03
N GLY A 212 -5.09 16.17 -15.46
CA GLY A 212 -5.50 14.79 -15.67
C GLY A 212 -4.77 13.74 -14.79
N TRP A 213 -3.86 14.17 -13.91
CA TRP A 213 -3.15 13.31 -12.95
C TRP A 213 -3.86 13.22 -11.60
N GLY A 214 -3.36 12.36 -10.74
CA GLY A 214 -3.71 12.31 -9.32
C GLY A 214 -2.95 13.36 -8.49
N ALA A 215 -3.19 13.38 -7.18
CA ALA A 215 -2.43 14.18 -6.23
C ALA A 215 -1.26 13.38 -5.63
N SER A 216 -0.23 14.10 -5.19
CA SER A 216 0.82 13.52 -4.36
C SER A 216 0.24 13.02 -3.04
N ILE A 217 0.74 11.89 -2.53
CA ILE A 217 0.40 11.44 -1.18
C ILE A 217 0.88 12.44 -0.13
N LEU A 218 1.99 13.13 -0.41
CA LEU A 218 2.60 14.10 0.49
C LEU A 218 1.71 15.32 0.72
N GLU A 219 0.85 15.69 -0.23
CA GLU A 219 -0.09 16.81 -0.06
C GLU A 219 -1.06 16.60 1.11
N ALA A 220 -1.41 15.34 1.40
CA ALA A 220 -2.26 15.00 2.53
C ALA A 220 -1.47 14.78 3.83
N VAL A 221 -0.21 14.39 3.73
CA VAL A 221 0.62 13.94 4.87
C VAL A 221 1.43 15.08 5.48
N ILE A 222 1.93 16.02 4.66
CA ILE A 222 2.80 17.14 5.11
C ILE A 222 2.24 17.88 6.32
N PRO A 223 0.93 18.25 6.41
CA PRO A 223 0.43 18.95 7.58
C PRO A 223 0.57 18.15 8.88
N GLN A 224 0.36 16.83 8.83
CA GLN A 224 0.50 15.95 9.99
C GLN A 224 1.96 15.77 10.38
N VAL A 225 2.85 15.65 9.39
CA VAL A 225 4.31 15.58 9.63
C VAL A 225 4.81 16.87 10.27
N GLN A 226 4.39 18.03 9.76
CA GLN A 226 4.76 19.31 10.34
C GLN A 226 4.31 19.46 11.81
N MET A 227 3.12 18.97 12.15
CA MET A 227 2.63 18.98 13.53
C MET A 227 3.46 18.04 14.43
N PHE A 228 3.83 16.88 13.93
CA PHE A 228 4.70 15.93 14.62
C PHE A 228 6.09 16.51 14.86
N ASP A 229 6.71 17.11 13.85
CA ASP A 229 8.03 17.74 13.94
C ASP A 229 8.00 18.89 14.94
N LEU A 230 6.96 19.73 14.91
CA LEU A 230 6.80 20.82 15.85
C LEU A 230 6.65 20.32 17.29
N ALA A 231 5.85 19.26 17.51
CA ALA A 231 5.67 18.64 18.82
C ALA A 231 6.99 18.03 19.33
N THR A 232 7.73 17.34 18.45
CA THR A 232 9.03 16.73 18.79
C THR A 232 10.08 17.80 19.13
N GLN A 233 10.17 18.87 18.33
CA GLN A 233 11.05 20.00 18.62
C GLN A 233 10.66 20.71 19.93
N GLY A 234 9.36 20.90 20.16
CA GLY A 234 8.84 21.46 21.41
C GLY A 234 9.23 20.60 22.61
N ALA A 235 9.08 19.29 22.52
CA ALA A 235 9.51 18.36 23.57
C ALA A 235 11.02 18.43 23.81
N ALA A 236 11.84 18.44 22.77
CA ALA A 236 13.30 18.60 22.88
C ALA A 236 13.70 19.92 23.55
N GLN A 237 13.01 21.03 23.19
CA GLN A 237 13.24 22.32 23.83
C GLN A 237 12.83 22.34 25.31
N LEU A 238 11.72 21.66 25.67
CA LEU A 238 11.31 21.53 27.07
C LEU A 238 12.34 20.73 27.86
N ILE A 239 12.85 19.62 27.32
CA ILE A 239 13.91 18.83 27.95
C ILE A 239 15.18 19.68 28.15
N SER A 240 15.61 20.42 27.14
CA SER A 240 16.81 21.28 27.26
C SER A 240 16.62 22.44 28.25
N LYS A 241 15.37 22.91 28.44
CA LYS A 241 15.01 23.96 29.40
C LYS A 241 14.61 23.41 30.77
N SER A 242 14.60 22.11 30.98
CA SER A 242 14.20 21.49 32.26
C SER A 242 15.07 21.89 33.44
N TYR A 243 16.25 22.38 33.15
CA TYR A 243 17.21 22.90 34.13
C TYR A 243 17.20 24.44 34.19
N LEU A 244 16.08 25.09 33.97
CA LEU A 244 15.95 26.53 34.20
C LEU A 244 16.19 26.82 35.69
N ARG A 245 17.36 27.31 36.00
CA ARG A 245 17.71 27.80 37.32
C ARG A 245 17.29 29.24 37.44
N TYR A 246 16.44 29.51 38.39
CA TYR A 246 15.99 30.88 38.70
C TYR A 246 16.77 31.38 39.88
N TYR A 247 17.61 32.43 39.67
CA TYR A 247 18.43 33.07 40.66
C TYR A 247 17.80 34.43 40.97
N LYS A 248 17.38 34.61 42.22
CA LYS A 248 16.79 35.86 42.68
C LYS A 248 17.90 36.70 43.31
N VAL A 249 18.12 37.87 42.76
CA VAL A 249 19.11 38.85 43.27
C VAL A 249 18.36 40.03 43.81
N GLN A 250 18.69 40.43 45.04
CA GLN A 250 18.08 41.60 45.71
C GLN A 250 18.60 42.89 45.04
N GLY A 251 17.73 43.80 44.68
CA GLY A 251 18.10 45.07 44.05
C GLY A 251 18.62 44.97 42.62
N LEU A 252 18.32 43.90 41.85
CA LEU A 252 18.80 43.71 40.50
C LEU A 252 18.57 44.92 39.58
N ARG A 253 17.45 45.65 39.73
CA ARG A 253 17.17 46.86 38.94
C ARG A 253 18.16 47.97 39.21
N ASP A 254 18.55 48.16 40.44
CA ASP A 254 19.52 49.19 40.85
C ASP A 254 20.92 48.81 40.42
N ILE A 255 21.29 47.52 40.49
CA ILE A 255 22.53 46.98 40.00
C ILE A 255 22.68 47.19 38.48
N LEU A 256 21.62 46.94 37.72
CA LEU A 256 21.64 47.07 36.24
C LEU A 256 21.72 48.53 35.77
N THR A 257 21.24 49.50 36.58
CA THR A 257 21.29 50.93 36.26
C THR A 257 22.65 51.55 36.54
N ASN A 258 23.42 51.00 37.48
CA ASN A 258 24.76 51.47 37.80
C ASN A 258 25.83 50.66 37.01
N SER A 259 26.59 51.33 36.17
CA SER A 259 27.56 50.67 35.27
C SER A 259 28.66 49.85 36.00
N LEU A 260 29.18 50.37 37.10
CA LEU A 260 30.21 49.67 37.92
C LEU A 260 29.61 48.45 38.65
N ALA A 261 28.40 48.58 39.22
CA ALA A 261 27.72 47.48 39.89
C ALA A 261 27.31 46.39 38.88
N ARG A 262 26.85 46.79 37.69
CA ARG A 262 26.53 45.87 36.59
C ARG A 262 27.74 45.05 36.14
N ASP A 263 28.89 45.68 35.93
CA ASP A 263 30.07 44.98 35.47
C ASP A 263 30.63 44.02 36.55
N GLY A 264 30.49 44.36 37.82
CA GLY A 264 30.78 43.46 38.94
C GLY A 264 29.84 42.27 38.97
N PHE A 265 28.55 42.52 38.80
CA PHE A 265 27.53 41.46 38.73
C PHE A 265 27.71 40.52 37.54
N LEU A 266 28.03 41.04 36.36
CA LEU A 266 28.29 40.19 35.19
C LEU A 266 29.50 39.28 35.41
N LYS A 267 30.59 39.79 35.99
CA LYS A 267 31.74 38.99 36.38
C LYS A 267 31.39 37.91 37.40
N GLN A 268 30.55 38.21 38.37
CA GLN A 268 30.06 37.22 39.33
C GLN A 268 29.26 36.13 38.66
N MET A 269 28.39 36.50 37.70
CA MET A 269 27.62 35.52 36.91
C MET A 269 28.50 34.64 36.04
N ASP A 270 29.56 35.19 35.43
CA ASP A 270 30.51 34.43 34.65
C ASP A 270 31.30 33.45 35.54
N TYR A 271 31.76 33.85 36.71
CA TYR A 271 32.37 32.96 37.70
C TYR A 271 31.41 31.86 38.14
N MET A 272 30.16 32.19 38.46
CA MET A 272 29.15 31.19 38.85
C MET A 272 28.91 30.17 37.72
N ARG A 273 28.95 30.64 36.48
CA ARG A 273 28.79 29.78 35.30
C ARG A 273 30.01 28.86 35.09
N GLU A 274 31.21 29.35 35.34
CA GLU A 274 32.44 28.59 35.23
C GLU A 274 32.57 27.53 36.34
N PHE A 275 32.14 27.83 37.56
CA PHE A 275 32.17 26.92 38.71
C PHE A 275 30.94 25.99 38.77
N GLN A 276 29.89 26.23 37.99
CA GLN A 276 28.79 25.28 37.80
C GLN A 276 29.22 24.12 36.89
N GLY A 277 30.13 23.31 37.38
CA GLY A 277 30.54 22.07 36.71
C GLY A 277 29.47 20.98 36.83
N ILE A 278 29.76 19.81 36.25
CA ILE A 278 28.93 18.61 36.25
C ILE A 278 28.56 18.15 37.68
N GLU A 279 29.32 18.52 38.68
CA GLU A 279 29.11 18.16 40.09
C GLU A 279 28.13 19.06 40.85
N GLY A 280 27.58 20.10 40.18
CA GLY A 280 26.41 20.81 40.67
C GLY A 280 26.60 21.72 41.89
N LEU A 281 27.83 22.06 42.31
CA LEU A 281 28.08 22.99 43.41
C LEU A 281 27.85 24.43 42.93
N THR A 282 26.85 25.09 43.51
CA THR A 282 26.58 26.52 43.27
C THR A 282 26.85 27.31 44.54
N ILE A 283 27.74 28.31 44.47
CA ILE A 283 28.08 29.21 45.57
C ILE A 283 27.30 30.51 45.32
N GLY A 284 26.51 30.94 46.28
CA GLY A 284 25.73 32.20 46.25
C GLY A 284 25.87 32.96 47.57
N ASP A 285 25.39 34.21 47.60
CA ASP A 285 25.29 35.00 48.83
C ASP A 285 24.15 34.44 49.71
N SER A 286 24.26 34.62 51.03
CA SER A 286 23.26 34.20 52.01
C SER A 286 21.88 34.87 51.82
N THR A 287 21.87 35.98 51.10
CA THR A 287 20.64 36.74 50.76
C THR A 287 20.03 36.34 49.43
N ASP A 288 20.73 35.52 48.65
CA ASP A 288 20.27 35.08 47.35
C ASP A 288 19.41 33.83 47.46
N GLU A 289 18.34 33.77 46.68
CA GLU A 289 17.39 32.65 46.67
C GLU A 289 17.54 31.87 45.36
N PHE A 290 17.87 30.58 45.47
CA PHE A 290 17.98 29.65 44.36
C PHE A 290 16.72 28.81 44.27
N GLN A 291 15.97 28.91 43.18
CA GLN A 291 14.79 28.06 42.92
C GLN A 291 15.03 27.20 41.69
N THR A 292 14.86 25.90 41.85
CA THR A 292 14.87 24.95 40.72
C THR A 292 13.41 24.67 40.32
N MET A 293 13.05 25.05 39.11
CA MET A 293 11.76 24.67 38.55
C MET A 293 11.89 23.29 37.88
N GLN A 294 11.21 22.30 38.44
CA GLN A 294 11.09 20.98 37.82
C GLN A 294 9.86 20.95 36.89
N TYR A 295 10.09 20.65 35.62
CA TYR A 295 9.03 20.44 34.68
C TYR A 295 8.67 18.93 34.66
N SER A 296 7.37 18.63 34.71
CA SER A 296 6.89 17.27 34.50
C SER A 296 6.79 17.00 33.00
N PHE A 297 7.40 15.91 32.54
CA PHE A 297 7.33 15.45 31.14
C PHE A 297 6.28 14.35 30.96
N THR A 298 5.45 14.11 31.99
CA THR A 298 4.38 13.13 31.95
C THR A 298 3.40 13.48 30.82
N GLY A 299 3.07 12.50 29.97
CA GLY A 299 2.13 12.67 28.86
C GLY A 299 2.75 13.09 27.51
N ILE A 300 4.01 13.57 27.46
CA ILE A 300 4.66 13.88 26.17
C ILE A 300 4.76 12.65 25.26
N PRO A 301 5.18 11.46 25.75
CA PRO A 301 5.24 10.24 24.94
C PRO A 301 3.89 9.87 24.35
N ASP A 302 2.80 10.02 25.12
CA ASP A 302 1.43 9.70 24.66
C ASP A 302 0.99 10.64 23.55
N ILE A 303 1.30 11.94 23.66
CA ILE A 303 1.00 12.93 22.62
C ILE A 303 1.77 12.61 21.34
N LEU A 304 3.06 12.31 21.42
CA LEU A 304 3.86 11.94 20.25
C LEU A 304 3.36 10.66 19.59
N LEU A 305 2.94 9.67 20.39
CA LEU A 305 2.32 8.45 19.89
C LEU A 305 1.01 8.74 19.14
N GLN A 306 0.16 9.63 19.66
CA GLN A 306 -1.07 10.05 18.99
C GLN A 306 -0.80 10.72 17.63
N PHE A 307 0.21 11.60 17.54
CA PHE A 307 0.62 12.16 16.25
C PHE A 307 1.16 11.10 15.30
N GLY A 308 1.94 10.13 15.80
CA GLY A 308 2.40 8.99 15.02
C GLY A 308 1.23 8.16 14.45
N GLN A 309 0.20 7.90 15.24
CA GLN A 309 -1.01 7.20 14.80
C GLN A 309 -1.80 7.99 13.74
N GLN A 310 -1.89 9.33 13.86
CA GLN A 310 -2.51 10.16 12.85
C GLN A 310 -1.76 10.14 11.52
N ILE A 311 -0.42 10.16 11.57
CA ILE A 311 0.42 10.03 10.37
C ILE A 311 0.24 8.65 9.73
N SER A 312 0.29 7.59 10.53
CA SER A 312 0.04 6.20 10.10
C SER A 312 -1.31 6.08 9.36
N GLY A 313 -2.39 6.65 9.96
CA GLY A 313 -3.70 6.70 9.33
C GLY A 313 -3.75 7.52 8.04
N ALA A 314 -3.03 8.65 7.97
CA ALA A 314 -2.98 9.50 6.78
C ALA A 314 -2.24 8.84 5.59
N ILE A 315 -1.21 8.05 5.89
CA ILE A 315 -0.42 7.31 4.89
C ILE A 315 -1.11 6.00 4.49
N GLY A 316 -1.88 5.40 5.41
CA GLY A 316 -2.46 4.07 5.26
C GLY A 316 -1.48 2.92 5.56
N VAL A 317 -0.39 3.21 6.29
CA VAL A 317 0.63 2.23 6.70
C VAL A 317 0.59 2.06 8.22
N PRO A 318 0.52 0.82 8.77
CA PRO A 318 0.48 0.60 10.21
C PRO A 318 1.69 1.18 10.94
N LEU A 319 1.48 1.59 12.19
CA LEU A 319 2.51 2.18 13.04
C LEU A 319 3.74 1.26 13.16
N VAL A 320 3.51 -0.06 13.26
CA VAL A 320 4.57 -1.08 13.33
C VAL A 320 5.46 -1.04 12.10
N ARG A 321 4.88 -0.90 10.90
CA ARG A 321 5.64 -0.87 9.65
C ARG A 321 6.31 0.48 9.40
N LEU A 322 5.67 1.58 9.84
CA LEU A 322 6.14 2.93 9.62
C LEU A 322 7.24 3.35 10.63
N PHE A 323 7.04 3.05 11.92
CA PHE A 323 7.92 3.49 13.01
C PHE A 323 8.69 2.34 13.68
N GLY A 324 8.44 1.09 13.31
CA GLY A 324 9.03 -0.09 13.95
C GLY A 324 8.58 -0.29 15.41
N GLN A 325 7.48 0.34 15.81
CA GLN A 325 6.95 0.28 17.18
C GLN A 325 5.65 -0.48 17.24
N SER A 326 5.56 -1.44 18.16
CA SER A 326 4.30 -2.12 18.42
C SER A 326 3.30 -1.17 19.07
N PRO A 327 2.00 -1.18 18.65
CA PRO A 327 0.97 -0.39 19.29
C PRO A 327 0.82 -0.83 20.75
N ALA A 328 0.65 0.14 21.66
CA ALA A 328 0.31 -0.15 23.04
C ALA A 328 -1.14 -0.63 23.16
N GLY A 329 -1.39 -1.78 23.78
CA GLY A 329 -2.76 -2.28 24.00
C GLY A 329 -2.90 -3.79 24.03
N PHE A 330 -4.14 -4.29 24.07
CA PHE A 330 -4.48 -5.71 24.20
C PHE A 330 -3.99 -6.60 23.04
N ASN A 331 -3.77 -6.04 21.85
CA ASN A 331 -3.17 -6.72 20.68
C ASN A 331 -1.79 -6.14 20.38
N SER A 332 -0.86 -6.33 21.31
CA SER A 332 0.48 -5.72 21.26
C SER A 332 1.39 -6.19 20.11
N THR A 333 0.99 -7.17 19.31
CA THR A 333 1.80 -7.70 18.21
C THR A 333 1.68 -6.91 16.92
N GLY A 334 0.60 -6.14 16.75
CA GLY A 334 0.31 -5.43 15.49
C GLY A 334 0.04 -6.35 14.29
N GLU A 335 -0.11 -7.67 14.54
CA GLU A 335 -0.29 -8.67 13.48
C GLU A 335 -1.59 -8.47 12.70
N SER A 336 -2.70 -8.15 13.40
CA SER A 336 -3.97 -7.85 12.76
C SER A 336 -3.90 -6.62 11.85
N ASP A 337 -3.17 -5.58 12.29
CA ASP A 337 -3.01 -4.34 11.52
C ASP A 337 -2.17 -4.58 10.27
N LEU A 338 -1.11 -5.40 10.38
CA LEU A 338 -0.30 -5.80 9.23
C LEU A 338 -1.10 -6.65 8.24
N ARG A 339 -1.99 -7.53 8.72
CA ARG A 339 -2.84 -8.34 7.84
C ARG A 339 -3.78 -7.46 7.03
N ILE A 340 -4.51 -6.53 7.68
CA ILE A 340 -5.39 -5.57 7.00
C ILE A 340 -4.59 -4.71 6.01
N TYR A 341 -3.39 -4.30 6.39
CA TYR A 341 -2.50 -3.54 5.51
C TYR A 341 -2.12 -4.33 4.25
N TYR A 342 -1.70 -5.58 4.39
CA TYR A 342 -1.35 -6.42 3.23
C TYR A 342 -2.55 -6.75 2.34
N ASP A 343 -3.75 -6.88 2.92
CA ASP A 343 -4.98 -7.02 2.14
C ASP A 343 -5.26 -5.75 1.30
N ASN A 344 -5.01 -4.55 1.86
CA ASN A 344 -5.10 -3.30 1.12
C ASN A 344 -4.04 -3.21 0.01
N VAL A 345 -2.78 -3.57 0.30
CA VAL A 345 -1.72 -3.60 -0.72
C VAL A 345 -2.07 -4.57 -1.85
N LYS A 346 -2.62 -5.74 -1.53
CA LYS A 346 -3.11 -6.69 -2.55
C LYS A 346 -4.24 -6.12 -3.39
N HIS A 347 -5.18 -5.40 -2.76
CA HIS A 347 -6.22 -4.69 -3.50
C HIS A 347 -5.63 -3.68 -4.48
N ASP A 348 -4.62 -2.89 -4.05
CA ASP A 348 -3.95 -1.92 -4.91
C ASP A 348 -3.16 -2.61 -6.05
N GLN A 349 -2.50 -3.75 -5.78
CA GLN A 349 -1.88 -4.57 -6.80
C GLN A 349 -2.90 -5.02 -7.87
N ASP A 350 -4.06 -5.50 -7.44
CA ASP A 350 -5.09 -6.01 -8.34
C ASP A 350 -5.79 -4.89 -9.12
N SER A 351 -6.03 -3.72 -8.50
CA SER A 351 -6.75 -2.62 -9.12
C SER A 351 -5.88 -1.76 -10.04
N ASP A 352 -4.67 -1.43 -9.60
CA ASP A 352 -3.83 -0.42 -10.24
C ASP A 352 -2.70 -1.03 -11.07
N LEU A 353 -2.11 -2.12 -10.61
CA LEU A 353 -0.94 -2.73 -11.26
C LEU A 353 -1.30 -3.87 -12.22
N ARG A 354 -2.26 -4.75 -11.86
CA ARG A 354 -2.63 -5.92 -12.67
C ARG A 354 -2.94 -5.61 -14.12
N PRO A 355 -3.74 -4.57 -14.48
CA PRO A 355 -4.06 -4.31 -15.88
C PRO A 355 -2.83 -3.95 -16.74
N GLY A 356 -1.92 -3.16 -16.16
CA GLY A 356 -0.66 -2.77 -16.82
C GLY A 356 0.29 -3.95 -16.95
N LEU A 357 0.43 -4.72 -15.88
CA LEU A 357 1.31 -5.89 -15.82
C LEU A 357 0.85 -7.00 -16.77
N LYS A 358 -0.47 -7.23 -16.90
CA LYS A 358 -1.01 -8.17 -17.89
C LYS A 358 -0.60 -7.82 -19.31
N ARG A 359 -0.60 -6.53 -19.66
CA ARG A 359 -0.16 -6.04 -20.96
C ARG A 359 1.35 -6.23 -21.15
N LEU A 360 2.13 -5.92 -20.12
CA LEU A 360 3.57 -6.07 -20.12
C LEU A 360 3.98 -7.54 -20.31
N LEU A 361 3.40 -8.46 -19.53
CA LEU A 361 3.70 -9.88 -19.62
C LEU A 361 3.37 -10.46 -20.99
N ARG A 362 2.29 -9.97 -21.63
CA ARG A 362 2.01 -10.35 -23.02
C ARG A 362 3.13 -9.90 -23.98
N VAL A 363 3.60 -8.65 -23.86
CA VAL A 363 4.71 -8.11 -24.66
C VAL A 363 5.99 -8.91 -24.43
N MET A 364 6.29 -9.25 -23.18
CA MET A 364 7.45 -10.06 -22.82
C MET A 364 7.35 -11.48 -23.39
N TYR A 365 6.17 -12.10 -23.31
CA TYR A 365 5.92 -13.42 -23.88
C TYR A 365 6.11 -13.41 -25.41
N GLU A 366 5.49 -12.45 -26.11
CA GLU A 366 5.66 -12.29 -27.56
C GLU A 366 7.16 -12.08 -27.92
N SER A 367 7.88 -11.29 -27.12
CA SER A 367 9.31 -11.07 -27.31
C SER A 367 10.15 -12.33 -27.05
N ALA A 368 9.82 -13.14 -26.06
CA ALA A 368 10.56 -14.33 -25.72
C ALA A 368 10.35 -15.46 -26.75
N PHE A 369 9.09 -15.68 -27.15
CA PHE A 369 8.70 -16.86 -27.96
C PHE A 369 8.35 -16.52 -29.41
N GLY A 370 7.98 -15.28 -29.73
CA GLY A 370 7.56 -14.85 -31.09
C GLY A 370 6.13 -15.25 -31.44
N SER A 371 5.32 -15.66 -30.47
CA SER A 371 3.92 -16.02 -30.60
C SER A 371 3.08 -15.35 -29.51
N ALA A 372 1.77 -15.27 -29.72
CA ALA A 372 0.85 -14.82 -28.67
C ALA A 372 0.83 -15.86 -27.53
N PRO A 373 0.57 -15.42 -26.28
CA PRO A 373 0.45 -16.32 -25.13
C PRO A 373 -0.71 -17.28 -25.27
N ASP A 374 -0.57 -18.47 -24.70
CA ASP A 374 -1.57 -19.51 -24.67
C ASP A 374 -2.80 -19.08 -23.83
N ALA A 375 -3.94 -19.78 -24.00
CA ALA A 375 -5.19 -19.39 -23.35
C ALA A 375 -5.15 -19.55 -21.82
N ASP A 376 -4.34 -20.45 -21.31
CA ASP A 376 -4.12 -20.73 -19.88
C ASP A 376 -3.08 -19.80 -19.23
N PHE A 377 -2.39 -18.99 -20.05
CA PHE A 377 -1.38 -18.05 -19.56
C PHE A 377 -1.99 -16.98 -18.65
N GLY A 378 -1.48 -16.93 -17.44
CA GLY A 378 -1.94 -15.97 -16.42
C GLY A 378 -0.88 -15.72 -15.36
N PHE A 379 -1.22 -14.90 -14.39
CA PHE A 379 -0.35 -14.69 -13.22
C PHE A 379 -1.18 -14.32 -11.99
N GLU A 380 -0.60 -14.57 -10.83
CA GLU A 380 -1.11 -14.10 -9.54
C GLU A 380 0.01 -13.40 -8.76
N PHE A 381 -0.36 -12.39 -7.96
CA PHE A 381 0.59 -11.79 -7.03
C PHE A 381 0.85 -12.75 -5.88
N LYS A 382 2.13 -12.95 -5.55
CA LYS A 382 2.52 -13.74 -4.38
C LYS A 382 2.02 -13.09 -3.10
N SER A 383 1.69 -13.91 -2.10
CA SER A 383 1.19 -13.42 -0.83
C SER A 383 2.27 -12.65 -0.09
N LEU A 384 1.94 -11.43 0.34
CA LEU A 384 2.81 -10.60 1.19
C LEU A 384 2.88 -11.12 2.63
N TRP A 385 1.85 -11.85 3.05
CA TRP A 385 1.82 -12.48 4.37
C TRP A 385 2.59 -13.80 4.32
N GLN A 386 3.75 -13.81 4.95
CA GLN A 386 4.52 -15.03 5.14
C GLN A 386 4.13 -15.65 6.48
N MET A 387 3.60 -16.86 6.42
CA MET A 387 3.35 -17.65 7.62
C MET A 387 4.66 -17.91 8.37
N THR A 388 4.63 -17.83 9.69
CA THR A 388 5.77 -18.30 10.51
C THR A 388 6.00 -19.78 10.29
N ASN A 389 7.21 -20.27 10.58
CA ASN A 389 7.52 -21.69 10.44
C ASN A 389 6.59 -22.57 11.28
N GLU A 390 6.13 -22.08 12.44
CA GLU A 390 5.15 -22.77 13.27
C GLU A 390 3.78 -22.82 12.61
N GLN A 391 3.30 -21.71 12.05
CA GLN A 391 2.03 -21.65 11.33
C GLN A 391 2.08 -22.52 10.06
N LYS A 392 3.20 -22.50 9.32
CA LYS A 392 3.43 -23.40 8.18
C LYS A 392 3.37 -24.86 8.60
N SER A 393 4.03 -25.22 9.71
CA SER A 393 4.03 -26.58 10.23
C SER A 393 2.64 -27.03 10.67
N GLN A 394 1.89 -26.19 11.37
CA GLN A 394 0.51 -26.48 11.79
C GLN A 394 -0.44 -26.63 10.59
N ALA A 395 -0.34 -25.71 9.61
CA ALA A 395 -1.13 -25.80 8.38
C ALA A 395 -0.77 -27.09 7.59
N ALA A 396 0.52 -27.41 7.49
CA ALA A 396 1.00 -28.64 6.86
C ALA A 396 0.43 -29.90 7.51
N GLN A 397 0.48 -29.96 8.84
CA GLN A 397 -0.07 -31.11 9.59
C GLN A 397 -1.57 -31.25 9.38
N GLY A 398 -2.32 -30.14 9.43
CA GLY A 398 -3.76 -30.12 9.21
C GLY A 398 -4.15 -30.56 7.81
N LEU A 399 -3.53 -29.99 6.78
CA LEU A 399 -3.83 -30.30 5.38
C LEU A 399 -3.35 -31.71 4.98
N ALA A 400 -2.12 -32.06 5.32
CA ALA A 400 -1.60 -33.42 5.06
C ALA A 400 -2.42 -34.48 5.79
N GLY A 401 -2.81 -34.21 7.04
CA GLY A 401 -3.70 -35.08 7.81
C GLY A 401 -5.05 -35.29 7.12
N SER A 402 -5.64 -34.22 6.58
CA SER A 402 -6.92 -34.28 5.84
C SER A 402 -6.79 -35.07 4.54
N ILE A 403 -5.70 -34.90 3.78
CA ILE A 403 -5.44 -35.65 2.55
C ILE A 403 -5.23 -37.14 2.86
N ILE A 404 -4.45 -37.45 3.91
CA ILE A 404 -4.22 -38.83 4.35
C ILE A 404 -5.53 -39.49 4.81
N GLN A 405 -6.36 -38.79 5.56
CA GLN A 405 -7.68 -39.28 5.97
C GLN A 405 -8.60 -39.54 4.78
N ALA A 406 -8.64 -38.65 3.78
CA ALA A 406 -9.40 -38.83 2.58
C ALA A 406 -8.91 -40.02 1.76
N LEU A 407 -7.59 -40.24 1.67
CA LEU A 407 -6.99 -41.41 1.05
C LEU A 407 -7.35 -42.71 1.79
N GLN A 408 -7.25 -42.74 3.13
CA GLN A 408 -7.62 -43.91 3.97
C GLN A 408 -9.10 -44.23 3.89
N ALA A 409 -9.96 -43.20 3.75
CA ALA A 409 -11.38 -43.37 3.55
C ALA A 409 -11.76 -43.85 2.14
N GLY A 410 -10.79 -43.97 1.23
CA GLY A 410 -11.05 -44.30 -0.17
C GLY A 410 -11.76 -43.20 -0.97
N ALA A 411 -11.79 -41.97 -0.44
CA ALA A 411 -12.46 -40.84 -1.08
C ALA A 411 -11.66 -40.26 -2.24
N ILE A 412 -10.33 -40.40 -2.23
CA ILE A 412 -9.41 -39.97 -3.29
C ILE A 412 -8.43 -41.09 -3.60
N PRO A 413 -8.02 -41.28 -4.87
CA PRO A 413 -6.98 -42.23 -5.27
C PRO A 413 -5.60 -41.74 -4.83
N THR A 414 -4.62 -42.66 -4.81
CA THR A 414 -3.25 -42.38 -4.36
C THR A 414 -2.55 -41.32 -5.21
N SER A 415 -2.75 -41.37 -6.53
CA SER A 415 -2.21 -40.39 -7.48
C SER A 415 -2.70 -38.97 -7.21
N VAL A 416 -4.00 -38.81 -6.92
CA VAL A 416 -4.57 -37.51 -6.57
C VAL A 416 -4.04 -36.99 -5.24
N ALA A 417 -3.91 -37.87 -4.23
CA ALA A 417 -3.34 -37.52 -2.95
C ALA A 417 -1.87 -37.03 -3.08
N MET A 418 -1.06 -37.68 -3.92
CA MET A 418 0.31 -37.27 -4.20
C MET A 418 0.39 -35.93 -4.94
N LYS A 419 -0.50 -35.68 -5.91
CA LYS A 419 -0.60 -34.38 -6.59
C LYS A 419 -0.97 -33.25 -5.63
N GLU A 420 -1.92 -33.48 -4.72
CA GLU A 420 -2.29 -32.47 -3.73
C GLU A 420 -1.18 -32.24 -2.67
N LEU A 421 -0.49 -33.29 -2.23
CA LEU A 421 0.69 -33.16 -1.34
C LEU A 421 1.83 -32.38 -2.02
N ARG A 422 2.05 -32.58 -3.32
CA ARG A 422 3.04 -31.82 -4.09
C ARG A 422 2.68 -30.37 -4.23
N LYS A 423 1.41 -30.02 -4.48
CA LYS A 423 0.95 -28.62 -4.47
C LYS A 423 1.17 -27.94 -3.11
N LEU A 424 1.04 -28.69 -2.01
CA LEU A 424 1.34 -28.19 -0.69
C LEU A 424 2.83 -27.87 -0.50
N SER A 425 3.74 -28.54 -1.24
CA SER A 425 5.16 -28.30 -1.14
C SER A 425 5.54 -26.87 -1.54
N ASP A 426 4.87 -26.29 -2.54
CA ASP A 426 5.11 -24.95 -3.01
C ASP A 426 4.76 -23.89 -1.95
N THR A 427 3.78 -24.20 -1.10
CA THR A 427 3.31 -23.28 -0.04
C THR A 427 4.06 -23.46 1.28
N ILE A 428 4.46 -24.70 1.60
CA ILE A 428 4.91 -25.09 2.93
C ILE A 428 6.39 -25.54 2.94
N GLY A 429 6.94 -25.91 1.77
CA GLY A 429 8.31 -26.39 1.62
C GLY A 429 8.53 -27.85 2.09
N LEU A 430 7.45 -28.63 2.28
CA LEU A 430 7.47 -30.04 2.65
C LEU A 430 6.94 -30.86 1.46
N PHE A 431 7.40 -32.09 1.30
CA PHE A 431 6.98 -33.02 0.22
C PHE A 431 7.48 -32.66 -1.19
N GLY A 432 8.47 -31.78 -1.33
CA GLY A 432 9.06 -31.39 -2.63
C GLY A 432 9.84 -32.52 -3.34
N SER A 433 10.02 -33.66 -2.68
CA SER A 433 10.69 -34.83 -3.27
C SER A 433 9.79 -35.74 -4.10
N ILE A 434 8.47 -35.47 -4.16
CA ILE A 434 7.53 -36.23 -4.99
C ILE A 434 7.77 -35.89 -6.46
N SER A 435 8.29 -36.84 -7.24
CA SER A 435 8.60 -36.68 -8.66
C SER A 435 7.36 -36.96 -9.54
N ASP A 436 7.42 -36.54 -10.81
CA ASP A 436 6.39 -36.87 -11.79
C ASP A 436 6.32 -38.38 -12.00
N GLU A 437 7.49 -39.08 -11.96
CA GLU A 437 7.57 -40.54 -12.06
C GLU A 437 6.84 -41.26 -10.93
N ASP A 438 6.89 -40.73 -9.71
CA ASP A 438 6.13 -41.29 -8.56
C ASP A 438 4.62 -41.14 -8.74
N ILE A 439 4.19 -40.01 -9.29
CA ILE A 439 2.78 -39.75 -9.56
C ILE A 439 2.26 -40.63 -10.69
N ASP A 440 3.00 -40.76 -11.78
CA ASP A 440 2.64 -41.60 -12.91
C ASP A 440 2.59 -43.08 -12.51
N ALA A 441 3.53 -43.56 -11.71
CA ALA A 441 3.52 -44.91 -11.15
C ALA A 441 2.27 -45.15 -10.22
N ALA A 442 1.88 -44.12 -9.46
CA ALA A 442 0.66 -44.18 -8.65
C ALA A 442 -0.63 -44.17 -9.51
N GLU A 443 -0.65 -43.44 -10.62
CA GLU A 443 -1.77 -43.50 -11.59
C GLU A 443 -1.93 -44.85 -12.26
N GLU A 444 -0.84 -45.48 -12.64
CA GLU A 444 -0.85 -46.86 -13.20
C GLU A 444 -1.37 -47.86 -12.16
N ALA A 445 -0.96 -47.71 -10.90
CA ALA A 445 -1.41 -48.56 -9.80
C ALA A 445 -2.91 -48.35 -9.47
N ASP A 446 -3.38 -47.11 -9.42
CA ASP A 446 -4.79 -46.74 -9.19
C ASP A 446 -5.68 -47.28 -10.33
N ASN A 447 -5.22 -47.22 -11.61
CA ASN A 447 -5.92 -47.75 -12.78
C ASN A 447 -5.96 -49.29 -12.79
N GLY A 448 -4.94 -49.93 -12.23
CA GLY A 448 -4.87 -51.41 -12.08
C GLY A 448 -5.76 -51.94 -10.93
N MET A 449 -6.11 -51.15 -9.93
CA MET A 449 -6.93 -51.53 -8.80
C MET A 449 -8.44 -51.30 -9.01
N MET A 450 -8.87 -50.73 -10.15
CA MET A 450 -10.32 -50.60 -10.42
C MET A 450 -10.96 -51.97 -10.63
N PRO A 451 -11.96 -52.38 -9.80
CA PRO A 451 -12.64 -53.63 -10.04
C PRO A 451 -13.30 -53.64 -11.44
N PRO A 452 -13.37 -54.81 -12.12
CA PRO A 452 -13.91 -54.91 -13.48
C PRO A 452 -15.39 -54.44 -13.60
N GLU A 453 -16.09 -54.28 -12.49
CA GLU A 453 -17.50 -53.84 -12.46
C GLU A 453 -17.65 -52.30 -12.64
N ALA A 454 -16.64 -51.49 -12.39
CA ALA A 454 -16.70 -50.03 -12.60
C ALA A 454 -16.53 -49.62 -14.08
N LYS A 455 -15.97 -50.49 -14.93
CA LYS A 455 -15.82 -50.26 -16.39
C LYS A 455 -17.11 -50.45 -17.18
N LEU A 456 -18.19 -50.90 -16.53
CA LEU A 456 -19.50 -51.16 -17.17
C LEU A 456 -20.52 -50.00 -17.03
N MET A 457 -20.14 -48.88 -16.42
CA MET A 457 -21.05 -47.73 -16.28
C MET A 457 -20.80 -46.60 -17.29
N GLU A 458 -19.93 -46.79 -18.27
CA GLU A 458 -19.83 -45.87 -19.42
C GLU A 458 -20.60 -46.47 -20.61
N ASP A 459 -21.90 -46.53 -20.63
CA ASP A 459 -22.82 -46.24 -21.72
C ASP A 459 -24.29 -46.57 -21.38
N PRO A 460 -25.14 -45.66 -20.91
CA PRO A 460 -26.56 -45.93 -20.72
C PRO A 460 -27.42 -45.73 -21.97
N LEU A 461 -26.84 -45.51 -23.15
CA LEU A 461 -27.62 -45.14 -24.35
C LEU A 461 -27.67 -46.20 -25.49
N ASN A 462 -27.15 -47.42 -25.28
CA ASN A 462 -27.14 -48.40 -26.37
C ASN A 462 -27.54 -49.85 -25.94
N ALA A 463 -28.51 -50.02 -25.03
CA ALA A 463 -29.09 -51.33 -24.74
C ALA A 463 -30.39 -51.49 -25.48
N LYS A 464 -30.39 -52.32 -26.55
CA LYS A 464 -31.59 -52.89 -27.18
C LYS A 464 -32.34 -53.78 -26.16
N PRO A 465 -33.70 -53.75 -26.16
CA PRO A 465 -34.48 -54.60 -25.26
C PRO A 465 -34.51 -56.05 -25.76
N GLU A 466 -34.00 -56.99 -24.99
CA GLU A 466 -34.29 -58.40 -25.17
C GLU A 466 -35.44 -58.86 -24.24
N SER A 467 -36.33 -59.61 -24.85
CA SER A 467 -37.61 -60.12 -24.41
C SER A 467 -37.54 -61.03 -23.19
N VAL A 468 -38.46 -60.82 -22.27
CA VAL A 468 -38.77 -61.70 -21.14
C VAL A 468 -39.79 -62.79 -21.57
N PRO A 469 -39.72 -64.04 -21.12
CA PRO A 469 -40.88 -64.88 -20.92
C PRO A 469 -41.10 -65.33 -19.48
N GLY A 470 -42.31 -65.08 -18.99
CA GLY A 470 -43.14 -66.00 -18.17
C GLY A 470 -43.04 -65.94 -16.64
N ALA A 471 -43.97 -65.26 -16.09
CA ALA A 471 -44.94 -65.62 -15.04
C ALA A 471 -44.48 -66.47 -13.82
N ASN A 472 -44.70 -66.04 -12.62
CA ASN A 472 -45.80 -66.55 -11.80
C ASN A 472 -46.08 -65.78 -10.52
N GLN A 473 -47.34 -65.80 -10.12
CA GLN A 473 -48.00 -65.12 -9.04
C GLN A 473 -47.70 -65.66 -7.65
N ASN A 474 -47.92 -64.82 -6.68
CA ASN A 474 -48.48 -64.97 -5.31
C ASN A 474 -47.57 -64.32 -4.29
N GLY A 475 -48.00 -63.42 -3.54
CA GLY A 475 -49.04 -63.27 -2.57
C GLY A 475 -48.55 -62.34 -1.43
N ALA A 476 -49.39 -61.38 -1.16
CA ALA A 476 -49.76 -60.87 0.18
C ALA A 476 -48.71 -60.21 1.09
N ALA A 477 -48.90 -59.02 1.30
CA ALA A 477 -49.47 -58.30 2.46
C ALA A 477 -48.54 -57.67 3.48
N VAL A 478 -48.91 -56.41 3.75
CA VAL A 478 -48.85 -55.68 5.03
C VAL A 478 -47.48 -55.16 5.45
N GLY A 479 -47.26 -53.90 5.40
CA GLY A 479 -47.72 -52.86 6.28
C GLY A 479 -46.59 -52.30 7.13
N VAL A 480 -46.67 -51.05 7.29
CA VAL A 480 -46.14 -50.22 8.37
C VAL A 480 -45.06 -49.23 8.01
N VAL A 481 -45.54 -48.04 7.81
CA VAL A 481 -44.78 -46.76 7.83
C VAL A 481 -44.60 -46.31 9.28
N PRO A 482 -43.46 -45.91 9.74
CA PRO A 482 -43.38 -45.08 10.93
C PRO A 482 -43.13 -43.59 10.56
N LYS A 483 -43.96 -42.80 11.18
CA LYS A 483 -44.17 -41.37 11.21
C LYS A 483 -43.01 -40.64 11.83
N ALA A 484 -42.63 -39.51 11.23
CA ALA A 484 -41.71 -38.53 11.81
C ALA A 484 -42.32 -37.80 13.02
N PRO A 485 -41.50 -37.38 14.01
CA PRO A 485 -41.97 -36.50 15.07
C PRO A 485 -41.88 -35.04 14.70
N GLN A 486 -42.94 -34.31 15.03
CA GLN A 486 -43.13 -32.87 14.86
C GLN A 486 -42.35 -32.07 15.93
N ALA A 487 -41.93 -30.90 15.50
CA ALA A 487 -41.41 -29.82 16.29
C ALA A 487 -42.44 -29.22 17.26
N GLY A 488 -42.03 -29.00 18.49
CA GLY A 488 -42.72 -28.15 19.47
C GLY A 488 -42.10 -26.77 19.49
N GLY A 489 -42.90 -25.74 19.27
CA GLY A 489 -42.52 -24.35 19.37
C GLY A 489 -42.70 -23.74 20.77
N PRO A 490 -42.47 -22.45 20.97
CA PRO A 490 -41.97 -21.86 22.20
C PRO A 490 -43.05 -21.12 22.99
N THR A 491 -42.81 -20.96 24.29
CA THR A 491 -43.50 -19.95 25.12
C THR A 491 -42.57 -19.23 26.08
N GLY A 492 -42.67 -17.92 26.09
CA GLY A 492 -42.72 -17.08 27.24
C GLY A 492 -41.51 -16.24 27.60
N GLY A 493 -41.51 -14.92 27.25
CA GLY A 493 -40.87 -13.91 28.08
C GLY A 493 -41.76 -13.54 29.29
N PRO A 494 -41.54 -12.46 30.04
CA PRO A 494 -40.50 -11.42 30.05
C PRO A 494 -39.94 -11.14 31.44
N ASN A 495 -38.92 -10.33 31.62
CA ASN A 495 -38.94 -9.12 32.47
C ASN A 495 -37.57 -8.46 32.64
N ARG A 496 -37.63 -7.15 32.50
CA ARG A 496 -36.71 -6.11 32.96
C ARG A 496 -36.66 -6.08 34.51
N PRO A 497 -35.76 -5.34 35.14
CA PRO A 497 -35.33 -3.95 34.79
C PRO A 497 -33.90 -3.80 34.26
#